data_15b49bf764594741c4661b0216fd167a
#
_entry.id   15b49bf764594741c4661b0216fd167a
#
_cell.length_a   1.000
_cell.length_b   1.000
_cell.length_c   1.000
_cell.angle_alpha   90.00
_cell.angle_beta   90.00
_cell.angle_gamma   90.00
#
_symmetry.space_group_name_H-M   'P 1'
#
loop_
_entity.id
_entity.type
_entity.pdbx_description
1 polymer ?
#
loop_
_entity_poly.entity_id
_entity_poly.type
_entity_poly.pdbx_seq_one_letter_code
_entity_poly.pdbx_strand_id
1 'polypeptide(L)'
;MSLNLKQEDRVCIVGGGPAGSFAAIHLLRLAQQKGLHLEVLVFEPRDFNTPGPGGCNRCAGILSSRLLRALDDLGLALPGDVIQAELHAYAAHLDGEALRIEQPDPGRRIVSVYRGGGPRLLQGARRASFDGFLLEQARRMGTRHIPARVRRVIWEGRPVVLTARERFPAALVVLATGVNSRAPLADEFGYQPAPTEIMAQDEILRPPTWPVDTVSAYFREPPGLVFGALIPKGEYLNISLLGKGLTSDAINNFLEAQGLESAYFSPGNSLCGCTPRIAVGAARNYFGDRWVAVGDAAATRLYKDGVGSAFFTSQAAMQAAVHVGIGRRDFQRAYASTCRRVAADNRFGRLLFRLWHLTLKNPRLLGAWKDTIRRESHLPPEHRVHARILWSMFSGDEPYRDLFWLSVSWKAVRALWQGDRSR
;
A
#
# COMPACT_ATOMS: atom_id res chain seq x y z
N MET A 1 -23.62 19.96 20.90
CA MET A 1 -22.30 20.12 21.59
C MET A 1 -21.27 19.40 20.75
N SER A 2 -20.09 19.98 20.51
CA SER A 2 -18.98 19.31 19.83
C SER A 2 -18.39 18.23 20.76
N LEU A 3 -18.14 17.04 20.21
CA LEU A 3 -17.50 15.95 20.93
C LEU A 3 -15.98 16.13 20.75
N ASN A 4 -15.27 16.54 21.81
CA ASN A 4 -13.82 16.76 21.78
C ASN A 4 -13.08 15.75 22.65
N LEU A 5 -11.82 15.46 22.31
CA LEU A 5 -10.90 14.77 23.19
C LEU A 5 -10.53 15.66 24.38
N LYS A 6 -10.46 15.05 25.56
CA LYS A 6 -10.11 15.68 26.83
C LYS A 6 -8.86 15.03 27.43
N GLN A 7 -8.34 15.63 28.49
CA GLN A 7 -7.25 15.03 29.29
C GLN A 7 -7.66 13.63 29.77
N GLU A 8 -6.70 12.72 29.75
CA GLU A 8 -6.82 11.31 30.17
C GLU A 8 -7.85 10.48 29.34
N ASP A 9 -8.35 11.03 28.23
CA ASP A 9 -9.24 10.28 27.34
C ASP A 9 -8.51 9.10 26.71
N ARG A 10 -9.18 7.94 26.73
CA ARG A 10 -8.68 6.72 26.10
C ARG A 10 -9.03 6.69 24.62
N VAL A 11 -8.02 6.49 23.77
CA VAL A 11 -8.16 6.23 22.35
C VAL A 11 -7.73 4.78 22.04
N CYS A 12 -8.64 3.99 21.49
CA CYS A 12 -8.39 2.61 21.12
C CYS A 12 -8.20 2.50 19.59
N ILE A 13 -7.04 2.03 19.15
CA ILE A 13 -6.70 1.81 17.74
C ILE A 13 -6.74 0.31 17.49
N VAL A 14 -7.60 -0.13 16.59
CA VAL A 14 -7.82 -1.54 16.26
C VAL A 14 -7.03 -1.91 15.01
N GLY A 15 -5.90 -2.59 15.20
CA GLY A 15 -4.90 -2.95 14.20
C GLY A 15 -3.62 -2.12 14.36
N GLY A 16 -2.47 -2.78 14.48
CA GLY A 16 -1.14 -2.18 14.64
C GLY A 16 -0.30 -2.14 13.37
N GLY A 17 -0.88 -2.46 12.20
CA GLY A 17 -0.22 -2.26 10.91
C GLY A 17 0.03 -0.78 10.61
N PRO A 18 0.51 -0.40 9.40
CA PRO A 18 0.88 0.98 9.10
C PRO A 18 -0.20 2.01 9.42
N ALA A 19 -1.46 1.73 9.07
CA ALA A 19 -2.54 2.67 9.32
C ALA A 19 -2.74 2.95 10.83
N GLY A 20 -2.67 1.91 11.66
CA GLY A 20 -2.80 2.07 13.10
C GLY A 20 -1.58 2.70 13.76
N SER A 21 -0.39 2.29 13.35
CA SER A 21 0.86 2.88 13.85
C SER A 21 0.97 4.37 13.46
N PHE A 22 0.66 4.74 12.21
CA PHE A 22 0.59 6.14 11.80
C PHE A 22 -0.49 6.93 12.54
N ALA A 23 -1.66 6.33 12.79
CA ALA A 23 -2.70 6.99 13.58
C ALA A 23 -2.20 7.28 15.00
N ALA A 24 -1.53 6.32 15.66
CA ALA A 24 -0.96 6.51 16.99
C ALA A 24 0.10 7.62 17.00
N ILE A 25 1.04 7.59 16.05
CA ILE A 25 2.12 8.57 15.93
C ILE A 25 1.56 9.99 15.70
N HIS A 26 0.66 10.14 14.72
CA HIS A 26 0.04 11.45 14.45
C HIS A 26 -0.77 11.96 15.62
N LEU A 27 -1.57 11.07 16.25
CA LEU A 27 -2.41 11.43 17.40
C LEU A 27 -1.56 11.95 18.55
N LEU A 28 -0.53 11.19 18.96
CA LEU A 28 0.33 11.57 20.09
C LEU A 28 1.11 12.85 19.83
N ARG A 29 1.63 13.02 18.60
CA ARG A 29 2.33 14.27 18.23
C ARG A 29 1.40 15.48 18.29
N LEU A 30 0.20 15.38 17.74
CA LEU A 30 -0.79 16.46 17.75
C LEU A 30 -1.33 16.73 19.16
N ALA A 31 -1.55 15.70 19.96
CA ALA A 31 -1.97 15.82 21.35
C ALA A 31 -0.90 16.55 22.18
N GLN A 32 0.37 16.17 22.02
CA GLN A 32 1.49 16.83 22.69
C GLN A 32 1.58 18.33 22.34
N GLN A 33 1.40 18.68 21.06
CA GLN A 33 1.37 20.08 20.60
C GLN A 33 0.23 20.89 21.23
N LYS A 34 -0.88 20.23 21.60
CA LYS A 34 -2.02 20.84 22.30
C LYS A 34 -1.97 20.74 23.83
N GLY A 35 -0.93 20.15 24.39
CA GLY A 35 -0.86 19.89 25.83
C GLY A 35 -1.88 18.87 26.32
N LEU A 36 -2.37 17.98 25.44
CA LEU A 36 -3.30 16.91 25.78
C LEU A 36 -2.52 15.63 26.14
N HIS A 37 -2.80 15.05 27.27
CA HIS A 37 -2.33 13.72 27.65
C HIS A 37 -3.45 12.71 27.39
N LEU A 38 -3.20 11.74 26.49
CA LEU A 38 -4.16 10.73 26.09
C LEU A 38 -3.63 9.34 26.42
N GLU A 39 -4.51 8.43 26.84
CA GLU A 39 -4.20 7.00 26.92
C GLU A 39 -4.43 6.35 25.55
N VAL A 40 -3.36 6.09 24.78
CA VAL A 40 -3.46 5.51 23.45
C VAL A 40 -3.12 4.03 23.48
N LEU A 41 -4.11 3.18 23.15
CA LEU A 41 -3.98 1.73 23.09
C LEU A 41 -4.03 1.26 21.64
N VAL A 42 -3.02 0.47 21.21
CA VAL A 42 -3.01 -0.21 19.91
C VAL A 42 -3.19 -1.70 20.10
N PHE A 43 -4.22 -2.27 19.51
CA PHE A 43 -4.53 -3.70 19.56
C PHE A 43 -4.00 -4.39 18.30
N GLU A 44 -2.94 -5.18 18.43
CA GLU A 44 -2.37 -6.00 17.36
C GLU A 44 -1.88 -7.33 17.92
N PRO A 45 -2.51 -8.44 17.54
CA PRO A 45 -2.13 -9.77 18.05
C PRO A 45 -0.88 -10.36 17.39
N ARG A 46 -0.43 -9.82 16.23
CA ARG A 46 0.71 -10.36 15.49
C ARG A 46 2.01 -9.79 16.01
N ASP A 47 3.04 -10.63 16.03
CA ASP A 47 4.43 -10.19 16.10
C ASP A 47 4.96 -10.00 14.67
N PHE A 48 5.14 -8.76 14.27
CA PHE A 48 5.65 -8.41 12.94
C PHE A 48 7.11 -8.85 12.71
N ASN A 49 7.82 -9.32 13.73
CA ASN A 49 9.16 -9.89 13.57
C ASN A 49 9.13 -11.39 13.21
N THR A 50 7.95 -12.00 13.20
CA THR A 50 7.78 -13.40 12.79
C THR A 50 7.86 -13.52 11.28
N PRO A 51 8.71 -14.43 10.72
CA PRO A 51 8.75 -14.72 9.30
C PRO A 51 7.46 -15.35 8.77
N GLY A 52 7.20 -15.16 7.49
CA GLY A 52 6.08 -15.75 6.77
C GLY A 52 4.71 -15.20 7.17
N PRO A 53 3.63 -15.98 6.93
CA PRO A 53 2.24 -15.49 7.06
C PRO A 53 1.84 -15.02 8.45
N GLY A 54 2.52 -15.49 9.50
CA GLY A 54 2.25 -15.13 10.90
C GLY A 54 2.54 -13.65 11.20
N GLY A 55 3.62 -13.10 10.67
CA GLY A 55 4.03 -11.71 10.86
C GLY A 55 3.73 -10.81 9.67
N CYS A 56 3.61 -11.36 8.46
CA CYS A 56 3.46 -10.58 7.23
C CYS A 56 2.08 -9.93 7.09
N ASN A 57 2.05 -8.70 6.62
CA ASN A 57 0.82 -7.97 6.24
C ASN A 57 0.42 -8.18 4.76
N ARG A 58 0.98 -9.18 4.09
CA ARG A 58 0.59 -9.62 2.75
C ARG A 58 0.58 -8.47 1.73
N CYS A 59 1.73 -7.81 1.57
CA CYS A 59 1.87 -6.65 0.69
C CYS A 59 3.21 -6.72 -0.05
N ALA A 60 3.23 -6.21 -1.28
CA ALA A 60 4.44 -6.10 -2.10
C ALA A 60 5.58 -5.34 -1.41
N GLY A 61 5.26 -4.41 -0.51
CA GLY A 61 6.24 -3.71 0.31
C GLY A 61 7.03 -2.64 -0.45
N ILE A 62 6.49 -2.06 -1.52
CA ILE A 62 7.09 -0.88 -2.15
C ILE A 62 6.60 0.38 -1.44
N LEU A 63 7.52 1.25 -1.07
CA LEU A 63 7.25 2.56 -0.50
C LEU A 63 7.55 3.64 -1.55
N SER A 64 6.55 4.50 -1.79
CA SER A 64 6.64 5.60 -2.76
C SER A 64 7.55 6.73 -2.24
N SER A 65 8.11 7.52 -3.14
CA SER A 65 8.95 8.68 -2.78
C SER A 65 8.17 9.71 -1.97
N ARG A 66 6.87 9.84 -2.24
CA ARG A 66 5.98 10.71 -1.47
C ARG A 66 5.86 10.27 -0.02
N LEU A 67 5.73 8.96 0.22
CA LEU A 67 5.68 8.42 1.58
C LEU A 67 7.03 8.59 2.29
N LEU A 68 8.15 8.29 1.62
CA LEU A 68 9.48 8.43 2.21
C LEU A 68 9.74 9.86 2.68
N ARG A 69 9.46 10.86 1.84
CA ARG A 69 9.55 12.27 2.24
C ARG A 69 8.64 12.60 3.43
N ALA A 70 7.41 12.09 3.44
CA ALA A 70 6.50 12.32 4.55
C ALA A 70 6.96 11.66 5.87
N LEU A 71 7.68 10.54 5.80
CA LEU A 71 8.33 9.93 6.95
C LEU A 71 9.50 10.77 7.45
N ASP A 72 10.33 11.28 6.53
CA ASP A 72 11.45 12.17 6.86
C ASP A 72 10.94 13.47 7.53
N ASP A 73 9.88 14.07 7.02
CA ASP A 73 9.20 15.25 7.61
C ASP A 73 8.66 14.98 9.02
N LEU A 74 8.33 13.72 9.33
CA LEU A 74 7.95 13.27 10.67
C LEU A 74 9.16 12.94 11.56
N GLY A 75 10.38 12.98 11.04
CA GLY A 75 11.56 12.50 11.75
C GLY A 75 11.63 10.98 11.89
N LEU A 76 10.96 10.25 11.03
CA LEU A 76 10.91 8.78 10.99
C LEU A 76 11.78 8.22 9.85
N ALA A 77 13.04 8.63 9.79
CA ALA A 77 13.98 8.07 8.82
C ALA A 77 14.05 6.54 8.94
N LEU A 78 13.94 5.85 7.80
CA LEU A 78 14.00 4.40 7.79
C LEU A 78 15.43 3.90 8.08
N PRO A 79 15.60 2.98 9.04
CA PRO A 79 16.87 2.30 9.25
C PRO A 79 17.30 1.51 7.99
N GLY A 80 18.59 1.42 7.76
CA GLY A 80 19.15 0.74 6.59
C GLY A 80 18.82 -0.75 6.52
N ASP A 81 18.64 -1.41 7.66
CA ASP A 81 18.25 -2.82 7.75
C ASP A 81 16.77 -3.08 7.42
N VAL A 82 15.92 -2.06 7.51
CA VAL A 82 14.50 -2.11 7.07
C VAL A 82 14.41 -2.03 5.54
N ILE A 83 15.31 -1.30 4.90
CA ILE A 83 15.35 -1.14 3.44
C ILE A 83 16.01 -2.38 2.83
N GLN A 84 15.27 -3.07 1.95
CA GLN A 84 15.75 -4.29 1.31
C GLN A 84 16.34 -4.04 -0.06
N ALA A 85 15.81 -3.08 -0.81
CA ALA A 85 16.38 -2.59 -2.07
C ALA A 85 15.96 -1.15 -2.34
N GLU A 86 16.83 -0.38 -2.97
CA GLU A 86 16.47 0.86 -3.66
C GLU A 86 16.15 0.54 -5.11
N LEU A 87 15.01 1.05 -5.60
CA LEU A 87 14.48 0.69 -6.90
C LEU A 87 14.67 1.86 -7.86
N HIS A 88 15.47 1.64 -8.90
CA HIS A 88 15.86 2.66 -9.87
C HIS A 88 15.23 2.46 -11.25
N ALA A 89 14.68 1.27 -11.52
CA ALA A 89 14.07 0.98 -12.81
C ALA A 89 12.88 0.01 -12.68
N TYR A 90 12.01 0.05 -13.69
CA TYR A 90 11.08 -1.00 -14.04
C TYR A 90 11.47 -1.63 -15.38
N ALA A 91 11.42 -2.94 -15.48
CA ALA A 91 11.49 -3.69 -16.72
C ALA A 91 10.07 -4.13 -17.10
N ALA A 92 9.44 -3.46 -18.07
CA ALA A 92 8.12 -3.83 -18.55
C ALA A 92 8.25 -4.94 -19.61
N HIS A 93 7.77 -6.14 -19.30
CA HIS A 93 7.77 -7.29 -20.20
C HIS A 93 6.58 -7.21 -21.14
N LEU A 94 6.84 -6.92 -22.42
CA LEU A 94 5.88 -6.62 -23.48
C LEU A 94 6.22 -7.40 -24.75
N ASP A 95 5.37 -8.40 -25.11
CA ASP A 95 5.55 -9.22 -26.32
C ASP A 95 6.96 -9.83 -26.46
N GLY A 96 7.43 -10.49 -25.39
CA GLY A 96 8.73 -11.17 -25.37
C GLY A 96 9.95 -10.25 -25.21
N GLU A 97 9.73 -8.95 -25.05
CA GLU A 97 10.78 -7.96 -24.85
C GLU A 97 10.65 -7.28 -23.49
N ALA A 98 11.78 -7.05 -22.81
CA ALA A 98 11.84 -6.27 -21.58
C ALA A 98 12.24 -4.81 -21.89
N LEU A 99 11.29 -3.90 -21.73
CA LEU A 99 11.51 -2.47 -21.90
C LEU A 99 11.91 -1.83 -20.58
N ARG A 100 13.14 -1.34 -20.48
CA ARG A 100 13.63 -0.67 -19.27
C ARG A 100 13.09 0.76 -19.18
N ILE A 101 12.48 1.08 -18.03
CA ILE A 101 11.94 2.39 -17.70
C ILE A 101 12.68 2.87 -16.46
N GLU A 102 13.59 3.80 -16.66
CA GLU A 102 14.37 4.38 -15.58
C GLU A 102 13.56 5.38 -14.77
N GLN A 103 13.97 5.57 -13.54
CA GLN A 103 13.44 6.60 -12.64
C GLN A 103 13.51 7.97 -13.33
N PRO A 104 12.36 8.67 -13.48
CA PRO A 104 12.30 9.92 -14.23
C PRO A 104 12.94 11.10 -13.49
N ASP A 105 13.15 10.98 -12.20
CA ASP A 105 13.73 12.03 -11.34
C ASP A 105 14.56 11.36 -10.23
N PRO A 106 15.89 11.56 -10.20
CA PRO A 106 16.76 10.99 -9.18
C PRO A 106 16.36 11.33 -7.74
N GLY A 107 15.66 12.44 -7.51
CA GLY A 107 15.09 12.81 -6.21
C GLY A 107 13.87 12.00 -5.78
N ARG A 108 13.33 11.15 -6.64
CA ARG A 108 12.15 10.31 -6.36
C ARG A 108 12.55 8.91 -5.92
N ARG A 109 13.23 8.81 -4.81
CA ARG A 109 13.62 7.53 -4.22
C ARG A 109 12.41 6.65 -3.93
N ILE A 110 12.44 5.39 -4.36
CA ILE A 110 11.49 4.34 -3.96
C ILE A 110 12.28 3.15 -3.43
N VAL A 111 11.72 2.46 -2.44
CA VAL A 111 12.39 1.33 -1.79
C VAL A 111 11.45 0.15 -1.61
N SER A 112 12.00 -1.05 -1.50
CA SER A 112 11.27 -2.22 -1.04
C SER A 112 11.60 -2.54 0.41
N VAL A 113 10.59 -3.05 1.14
CA VAL A 113 10.68 -3.43 2.55
C VAL A 113 9.94 -4.73 2.82
N TYR A 114 10.31 -5.45 3.88
CA TYR A 114 9.46 -6.48 4.45
C TYR A 114 8.41 -5.86 5.38
N ARG A 115 7.17 -6.37 5.29
CA ARG A 115 6.04 -6.00 6.13
C ARG A 115 5.90 -6.90 7.36
N GLY A 116 6.76 -7.88 7.48
CA GLY A 116 6.94 -8.84 8.57
C GLY A 116 8.40 -9.22 8.71
N GLY A 117 8.73 -10.29 9.40
CA GLY A 117 10.09 -10.75 9.66
C GLY A 117 10.79 -11.44 8.49
N GLY A 118 10.29 -11.29 7.28
CA GLY A 118 10.85 -11.87 6.05
C GLY A 118 9.99 -13.00 5.49
N PRO A 119 10.46 -13.68 4.42
CA PRO A 119 9.73 -14.75 3.77
C PRO A 119 9.57 -15.99 4.67
N ARG A 120 8.62 -16.88 4.34
CA ARG A 120 8.36 -18.10 5.10
C ARG A 120 9.58 -19.04 5.17
N LEU A 121 10.31 -19.10 4.05
CA LEU A 121 11.49 -19.97 3.89
C LEU A 121 12.79 -19.21 4.18
N LEU A 122 12.74 -18.23 5.08
CA LEU A 122 13.89 -17.43 5.43
C LEU A 122 15.07 -18.31 5.90
N GLN A 123 16.19 -18.17 5.20
CA GLN A 123 17.47 -18.71 5.63
C GLN A 123 18.25 -17.62 6.38
N GLY A 124 18.75 -17.95 7.57
CA GLY A 124 19.54 -17.02 8.38
C GLY A 124 18.73 -16.12 9.31
N ALA A 125 19.22 -14.92 9.57
CA ALA A 125 18.64 -13.99 10.53
C ALA A 125 17.29 -13.41 10.06
N ARG A 126 16.40 -13.14 11.02
CA ARG A 126 15.13 -12.45 10.75
C ARG A 126 15.40 -11.10 10.10
N ARG A 127 14.54 -10.71 9.15
CA ARG A 127 14.61 -9.42 8.50
C ARG A 127 13.90 -8.37 9.34
N ALA A 128 14.42 -7.14 9.33
CA ALA A 128 13.76 -6.03 10.00
C ALA A 128 12.43 -5.70 9.32
N SER A 129 11.38 -5.62 10.13
CA SER A 129 10.02 -5.39 9.66
C SER A 129 9.70 -3.90 9.63
N PHE A 130 9.22 -3.39 8.51
CA PHE A 130 8.71 -2.02 8.41
C PHE A 130 7.50 -1.78 9.35
N ASP A 131 6.58 -2.75 9.44
CA ASP A 131 5.42 -2.63 10.32
C ASP A 131 5.84 -2.71 11.80
N GLY A 132 6.83 -3.56 12.11
CA GLY A 132 7.44 -3.64 13.44
C GLY A 132 8.14 -2.33 13.82
N PHE A 133 8.90 -1.75 12.90
CA PHE A 133 9.53 -0.45 13.08
C PHE A 133 8.50 0.64 13.41
N LEU A 134 7.42 0.75 12.63
CA LEU A 134 6.39 1.76 12.87
C LEU A 134 5.69 1.58 14.22
N LEU A 135 5.33 0.35 14.58
CA LEU A 135 4.69 0.07 15.86
C LEU A 135 5.62 0.39 17.03
N GLU A 136 6.91 0.11 16.89
CA GLU A 136 7.90 0.46 17.93
C GLU A 136 8.08 1.98 18.04
N GLN A 137 8.06 2.75 16.93
CA GLN A 137 8.06 4.21 16.98
C GLN A 137 6.83 4.74 17.73
N ALA A 138 5.63 4.18 17.47
CA ALA A 138 4.43 4.54 18.21
C ALA A 138 4.57 4.23 19.72
N ARG A 139 5.16 3.09 20.09
CA ARG A 139 5.42 2.72 21.51
C ARG A 139 6.38 3.70 22.20
N ARG A 140 7.46 4.08 21.53
CA ARG A 140 8.42 5.08 22.06
C ARG A 140 7.79 6.44 22.32
N MET A 141 6.73 6.78 21.59
CA MET A 141 5.94 7.99 21.82
C MET A 141 4.90 7.86 22.93
N GLY A 142 4.78 6.71 23.58
CA GLY A 142 3.85 6.48 24.71
C GLY A 142 2.62 5.64 24.37
N THR A 143 2.54 5.03 23.18
CA THR A 143 1.47 4.08 22.88
C THR A 143 1.63 2.78 23.67
N ARG A 144 0.57 2.32 24.33
CA ARG A 144 0.53 1.01 24.93
C ARG A 144 0.05 -0.02 23.90
N HIS A 145 0.92 -0.94 23.50
CA HIS A 145 0.59 -2.07 22.64
C HIS A 145 -0.09 -3.17 23.45
N ILE A 146 -1.28 -3.60 23.01
CA ILE A 146 -2.04 -4.72 23.55
C ILE A 146 -1.95 -5.88 22.53
N PRO A 147 -1.22 -6.97 22.84
CA PRO A 147 -1.04 -8.12 21.94
C PRO A 147 -2.31 -9.01 21.97
N ALA A 148 -3.46 -8.44 21.68
CA ALA A 148 -4.74 -9.11 21.70
C ALA A 148 -5.59 -8.78 20.47
N ARG A 149 -6.33 -9.78 20.00
CA ARG A 149 -7.32 -9.58 18.95
C ARG A 149 -8.59 -8.93 19.54
N VAL A 150 -9.00 -7.82 18.95
CA VAL A 150 -10.31 -7.25 19.19
C VAL A 150 -11.37 -8.16 18.58
N ARG A 151 -12.29 -8.66 19.40
CA ARG A 151 -13.39 -9.52 18.96
C ARG A 151 -14.57 -8.72 18.47
N ARG A 152 -14.90 -7.64 19.16
CA ARG A 152 -16.03 -6.78 18.84
C ARG A 152 -15.82 -5.37 19.40
N VAL A 153 -16.37 -4.38 18.72
CA VAL A 153 -16.56 -3.02 19.24
C VAL A 153 -18.07 -2.80 19.29
N ILE A 154 -18.58 -2.45 20.45
CA ILE A 154 -20.01 -2.23 20.71
C ILE A 154 -20.23 -0.80 21.17
N TRP A 155 -21.48 -0.35 21.17
CA TRP A 155 -21.88 0.96 21.63
C TRP A 155 -22.61 0.89 22.97
N GLU A 156 -22.08 1.53 23.99
CA GLU A 156 -22.70 1.67 25.32
C GLU A 156 -22.64 3.15 25.77
N GLY A 157 -23.36 4.03 25.05
CA GLY A 157 -23.24 5.48 25.25
C GLY A 157 -21.91 6.05 24.72
N ARG A 158 -20.91 5.18 24.55
CA ARG A 158 -19.61 5.38 23.91
C ARG A 158 -19.09 4.05 23.36
N PRO A 159 -18.10 4.06 22.44
CA PRO A 159 -17.53 2.80 21.96
C PRO A 159 -16.83 2.03 23.07
N VAL A 160 -17.03 0.72 23.09
CA VAL A 160 -16.34 -0.22 23.99
C VAL A 160 -15.66 -1.30 23.16
N VAL A 161 -14.34 -1.40 23.27
CA VAL A 161 -13.52 -2.43 22.58
C VAL A 161 -13.48 -3.68 23.45
N LEU A 162 -13.82 -4.83 22.88
CA LEU A 162 -13.86 -6.12 23.54
C LEU A 162 -12.76 -7.03 23.01
N THR A 163 -11.93 -7.54 23.91
CA THR A 163 -10.99 -8.64 23.64
C THR A 163 -11.56 -9.96 24.18
N ALA A 164 -10.76 -11.01 24.21
CA ALA A 164 -11.17 -12.26 24.85
C ALA A 164 -11.28 -12.16 26.39
N ARG A 165 -10.54 -11.23 26.98
CA ARG A 165 -10.36 -11.15 28.45
C ARG A 165 -10.86 -9.85 29.07
N GLU A 166 -10.84 -8.78 28.32
CA GLU A 166 -11.00 -7.43 28.86
C GLU A 166 -11.89 -6.55 27.99
N ARG A 167 -12.43 -5.51 28.63
CA ARG A 167 -13.27 -4.46 28.03
C ARG A 167 -12.57 -3.11 28.17
N PHE A 168 -12.56 -2.33 27.09
CA PHE A 168 -11.90 -1.03 27.04
C PHE A 168 -12.88 0.04 26.54
N PRO A 169 -13.59 0.72 27.45
CA PRO A 169 -14.36 1.90 27.07
C PRO A 169 -13.43 2.98 26.51
N ALA A 170 -13.81 3.60 25.39
CA ALA A 170 -12.98 4.57 24.70
C ALA A 170 -13.72 5.89 24.41
N ALA A 171 -13.02 7.00 24.46
CA ALA A 171 -13.50 8.28 23.95
C ALA A 171 -13.54 8.28 22.42
N LEU A 172 -12.55 7.61 21.79
CA LEU A 172 -12.45 7.45 20.35
C LEU A 172 -11.96 6.04 20.00
N VAL A 173 -12.56 5.42 18.98
CA VAL A 173 -12.05 4.20 18.35
C VAL A 173 -11.56 4.52 16.94
N VAL A 174 -10.33 4.09 16.61
CA VAL A 174 -9.75 4.15 15.27
C VAL A 174 -9.73 2.74 14.68
N LEU A 175 -10.46 2.49 13.59
CA LEU A 175 -10.47 1.23 12.87
C LEU A 175 -9.35 1.22 11.83
N ALA A 176 -8.32 0.42 12.06
CA ALA A 176 -7.12 0.31 11.22
C ALA A 176 -6.84 -1.15 10.79
N THR A 177 -7.88 -1.98 10.66
CA THR A 177 -7.79 -3.43 10.39
C THR A 177 -7.43 -3.78 8.95
N GLY A 178 -7.35 -2.79 8.05
CA GLY A 178 -7.21 -3.04 6.62
C GLY A 178 -8.41 -3.79 6.03
N VAL A 179 -8.18 -4.59 4.97
CA VAL A 179 -9.23 -5.37 4.28
C VAL A 179 -9.00 -6.90 4.35
N ASN A 180 -7.87 -7.33 4.88
CA ASN A 180 -7.54 -8.76 5.03
C ASN A 180 -8.08 -9.38 6.32
N SER A 181 -8.70 -8.59 7.18
CA SER A 181 -9.38 -9.02 8.40
C SER A 181 -10.79 -8.46 8.43
N ARG A 182 -11.73 -9.23 9.01
CA ARG A 182 -13.09 -8.72 9.25
C ARG A 182 -13.02 -7.57 10.27
N ALA A 183 -13.67 -6.45 9.94
CA ALA A 183 -13.83 -5.34 10.89
C ALA A 183 -14.66 -5.79 12.10
N PRO A 184 -14.19 -5.57 13.33
CA PRO A 184 -14.89 -6.02 14.54
C PRO A 184 -15.98 -5.05 15.01
N LEU A 185 -16.40 -4.09 14.17
CA LEU A 185 -17.48 -3.16 14.51
C LEU A 185 -18.84 -3.89 14.52
N ALA A 186 -19.64 -3.63 15.52
CA ALA A 186 -21.02 -4.09 15.55
C ALA A 186 -21.89 -3.34 14.53
N ASP A 187 -23.06 -3.89 14.21
CA ASP A 187 -23.91 -3.41 13.10
C ASP A 187 -24.41 -1.97 13.32
N GLU A 188 -24.56 -1.56 14.57
CA GLU A 188 -24.97 -0.21 14.96
C GLU A 188 -24.03 0.91 14.47
N PHE A 189 -22.76 0.59 14.17
CA PHE A 189 -21.84 1.55 13.56
C PHE A 189 -22.13 1.77 12.07
N GLY A 190 -22.88 0.87 11.43
CA GLY A 190 -23.28 0.95 10.03
C GLY A 190 -22.11 0.88 9.04
N TYR A 191 -20.91 0.48 9.49
CA TYR A 191 -19.72 0.39 8.66
C TYR A 191 -19.86 -0.68 7.59
N GLN A 192 -19.49 -0.33 6.35
CA GLN A 192 -19.42 -1.26 5.23
C GLN A 192 -18.00 -1.25 4.66
N PRO A 193 -17.30 -2.40 4.64
CA PRO A 193 -15.93 -2.48 4.17
C PRO A 193 -15.81 -2.13 2.67
N ALA A 194 -14.62 -1.72 2.27
CA ALA A 194 -14.29 -1.46 0.88
C ALA A 194 -14.46 -2.72 0.02
N PRO A 195 -14.90 -2.59 -1.25
CA PRO A 195 -14.84 -3.69 -2.21
C PRO A 195 -13.39 -4.09 -2.45
N THR A 196 -13.16 -5.40 -2.62
CA THR A 196 -11.81 -5.95 -2.75
C THR A 196 -11.66 -6.83 -3.98
N GLU A 197 -10.43 -6.90 -4.51
CA GLU A 197 -9.96 -7.92 -5.45
C GLU A 197 -8.92 -8.81 -4.76
N ILE A 198 -8.74 -10.01 -5.30
CA ILE A 198 -7.78 -11.00 -4.79
C ILE A 198 -6.48 -10.86 -5.57
N MET A 199 -5.36 -10.96 -4.87
CA MET A 199 -4.01 -11.11 -5.43
C MET A 199 -3.48 -12.51 -5.13
N ALA A 200 -2.52 -12.98 -5.93
CA ALA A 200 -1.64 -14.07 -5.55
C ALA A 200 -0.26 -13.48 -5.24
N GLN A 201 0.34 -13.89 -4.13
CA GLN A 201 1.60 -13.33 -3.66
C GLN A 201 2.46 -14.38 -2.98
N ASP A 202 3.75 -14.35 -3.31
CA ASP A 202 4.76 -15.19 -2.66
C ASP A 202 6.15 -14.56 -2.71
N GLU A 203 7.14 -15.23 -2.16
CA GLU A 203 8.55 -14.81 -2.16
C GLU A 203 9.45 -16.01 -2.46
N ILE A 204 10.38 -15.84 -3.40
CA ILE A 204 11.38 -16.84 -3.81
C ILE A 204 12.79 -16.28 -3.64
N LEU A 205 13.80 -17.15 -3.59
CA LEU A 205 15.19 -16.72 -3.63
C LEU A 205 15.46 -15.99 -4.96
N ARG A 206 16.16 -14.89 -4.88
CA ARG A 206 16.52 -14.10 -6.06
C ARG A 206 17.67 -14.80 -6.80
N PRO A 207 17.52 -15.10 -8.11
CA PRO A 207 18.62 -15.58 -8.93
C PRO A 207 19.81 -14.61 -8.89
N PRO A 208 21.06 -15.11 -8.82
CA PRO A 208 22.24 -14.25 -8.79
C PRO A 208 22.32 -13.24 -9.95
N THR A 209 21.83 -13.63 -11.10
CA THR A 209 21.79 -12.80 -12.33
C THR A 209 20.64 -11.80 -12.34
N TRP A 210 19.70 -11.85 -11.39
CA TRP A 210 18.55 -10.97 -11.37
C TRP A 210 18.92 -9.58 -10.81
N PRO A 211 18.48 -8.48 -11.46
CA PRO A 211 18.79 -7.14 -11.01
C PRO A 211 18.34 -6.88 -9.57
N VAL A 212 19.17 -6.19 -8.79
CA VAL A 212 18.88 -5.87 -7.38
C VAL A 212 18.02 -4.61 -7.21
N ASP A 213 17.93 -3.79 -8.26
CA ASP A 213 17.37 -2.44 -8.26
C ASP A 213 16.21 -2.25 -9.26
N THR A 214 15.80 -3.33 -9.93
CA THR A 214 14.82 -3.27 -11.01
C THR A 214 13.62 -4.16 -10.73
N VAL A 215 12.42 -3.59 -10.77
CA VAL A 215 11.16 -4.33 -10.69
C VAL A 215 10.78 -4.82 -12.08
N SER A 216 10.58 -6.12 -12.26
CA SER A 216 10.03 -6.66 -13.50
C SER A 216 8.50 -6.64 -13.46
N ALA A 217 7.87 -6.04 -14.47
CA ALA A 217 6.43 -5.85 -14.58
C ALA A 217 5.86 -6.65 -15.76
N TYR A 218 4.77 -7.39 -15.53
CA TYR A 218 4.14 -8.33 -16.47
C TYR A 218 2.64 -8.01 -16.61
N PHE A 219 2.04 -8.27 -17.81
CA PHE A 219 0.68 -7.79 -18.09
C PHE A 219 -0.25 -8.80 -18.77
N ARG A 220 0.25 -9.93 -19.23
CA ARG A 220 -0.54 -10.88 -20.05
C ARG A 220 -0.71 -12.26 -19.45
N GLU A 221 0.29 -12.73 -18.74
CA GLU A 221 0.30 -14.08 -18.19
C GLU A 221 0.44 -14.07 -16.68
N PRO A 222 -0.31 -14.89 -15.95
CA PRO A 222 -1.34 -15.83 -16.42
C PRO A 222 -2.62 -15.13 -16.95
N PRO A 223 -3.55 -15.87 -17.60
CA PRO A 223 -4.82 -15.32 -18.06
C PRO A 223 -5.57 -14.60 -16.93
N GLY A 224 -6.15 -13.43 -17.24
CA GLY A 224 -6.82 -12.59 -16.24
C GLY A 224 -5.91 -11.65 -15.47
N LEU A 225 -4.59 -11.70 -15.70
CA LEU A 225 -3.63 -10.80 -15.08
C LEU A 225 -3.88 -9.35 -15.49
N VAL A 226 -4.03 -8.48 -14.51
CA VAL A 226 -4.06 -7.01 -14.70
C VAL A 226 -2.64 -6.46 -14.61
N PHE A 227 -1.86 -6.98 -13.65
CA PHE A 227 -0.49 -6.57 -13.39
C PHE A 227 0.23 -7.64 -12.56
N GLY A 228 1.39 -8.06 -13.01
CA GLY A 228 2.32 -8.91 -12.28
C GLY A 228 3.61 -8.18 -11.99
N ALA A 229 4.25 -8.46 -10.88
CA ALA A 229 5.55 -7.89 -10.55
C ALA A 229 6.45 -8.89 -9.83
N LEU A 230 7.74 -8.88 -10.21
CA LEU A 230 8.84 -9.45 -9.45
C LEU A 230 9.64 -8.30 -8.85
N ILE A 231 9.66 -8.23 -7.53
CA ILE A 231 10.18 -7.08 -6.78
C ILE A 231 11.39 -7.52 -5.95
N PRO A 232 12.59 -6.96 -6.18
CA PRO A 232 13.77 -7.27 -5.38
C PRO A 232 13.58 -6.90 -3.90
N LYS A 233 13.93 -7.83 -3.01
CA LYS A 233 13.98 -7.64 -1.56
C LYS A 233 15.24 -8.31 -0.98
N GLY A 234 16.39 -7.70 -1.24
CA GLY A 234 17.69 -8.28 -0.86
C GLY A 234 17.95 -9.59 -1.59
N GLU A 235 18.02 -10.70 -0.84
CA GLU A 235 18.26 -12.04 -1.38
C GLU A 235 17.00 -12.71 -1.98
N TYR A 236 15.83 -12.05 -1.87
CA TYR A 236 14.56 -12.59 -2.34
C TYR A 236 13.92 -11.73 -3.43
N LEU A 237 13.02 -12.34 -4.19
CA LEU A 237 12.07 -11.68 -5.07
C LEU A 237 10.67 -11.86 -4.50
N ASN A 238 9.95 -10.77 -4.30
CA ASN A 238 8.53 -10.84 -4.03
C ASN A 238 7.78 -10.95 -5.36
N ILE A 239 6.91 -11.96 -5.46
CA ILE A 239 5.98 -12.16 -6.56
C ILE A 239 4.65 -11.55 -6.16
N SER A 240 4.12 -10.64 -6.95
CA SER A 240 2.82 -10.01 -6.74
C SER A 240 2.00 -10.05 -8.02
N LEU A 241 0.98 -10.89 -8.08
CA LEU A 241 0.07 -11.02 -9.20
C LEU A 241 -1.30 -10.46 -8.84
N LEU A 242 -1.74 -9.44 -9.58
CA LEU A 242 -3.05 -8.83 -9.44
C LEU A 242 -3.88 -9.16 -10.68
N GLY A 243 -5.06 -9.73 -10.49
CA GLY A 243 -5.92 -10.10 -11.59
C GLY A 243 -7.26 -10.65 -11.15
N LYS A 244 -8.11 -10.99 -12.11
CA LYS A 244 -9.42 -11.59 -11.85
C LYS A 244 -9.31 -13.11 -11.88
N GLY A 245 -9.84 -13.75 -10.83
CA GLY A 245 -9.88 -15.22 -10.76
C GLY A 245 -8.52 -15.88 -10.51
N LEU A 246 -7.52 -15.13 -10.00
CA LEU A 246 -6.23 -15.70 -9.63
C LEU A 246 -6.40 -16.62 -8.42
N THR A 247 -5.78 -17.80 -8.51
CA THR A 247 -5.69 -18.81 -7.45
C THR A 247 -4.25 -18.89 -6.93
N SER A 248 -4.00 -19.72 -5.91
CA SER A 248 -2.64 -20.03 -5.45
C SER A 248 -1.76 -20.59 -6.58
N ASP A 249 -2.36 -21.37 -7.49
CA ASP A 249 -1.65 -22.01 -8.60
C ASP A 249 -1.16 -21.01 -9.65
N ALA A 250 -1.73 -19.81 -9.67
CA ALA A 250 -1.29 -18.74 -10.56
C ALA A 250 0.18 -18.36 -10.37
N ILE A 251 0.72 -18.52 -9.15
CA ILE A 251 2.14 -18.28 -8.87
C ILE A 251 2.99 -19.33 -9.59
N ASN A 252 2.66 -20.62 -9.46
CA ASN A 252 3.41 -21.70 -10.12
C ASN A 252 3.39 -21.54 -11.64
N ASN A 253 2.20 -21.34 -12.21
CA ASN A 253 2.04 -21.12 -13.65
C ASN A 253 2.81 -19.89 -14.15
N PHE A 254 2.84 -18.82 -13.34
CA PHE A 254 3.61 -17.62 -13.66
C PHE A 254 5.11 -17.90 -13.64
N LEU A 255 5.62 -18.59 -12.63
CA LEU A 255 7.04 -18.91 -12.50
C LEU A 255 7.51 -19.83 -13.63
N GLU A 256 6.70 -20.83 -13.98
CA GLU A 256 6.93 -21.72 -15.12
C GLU A 256 7.03 -20.92 -16.42
N ALA A 257 6.03 -20.06 -16.70
CA ALA A 257 6.02 -19.21 -17.89
C ALA A 257 7.21 -18.24 -17.97
N GLN A 258 7.84 -17.89 -16.84
CA GLN A 258 9.02 -17.01 -16.79
C GLN A 258 10.36 -17.80 -16.72
N GLY A 259 10.33 -19.14 -16.79
CA GLY A 259 11.53 -19.96 -16.64
C GLY A 259 12.19 -19.85 -15.25
N LEU A 260 11.39 -19.48 -14.24
CA LEU A 260 11.83 -19.36 -12.85
C LEU A 260 11.46 -20.62 -12.03
N GLU A 261 11.37 -21.76 -12.70
CA GLU A 261 11.00 -23.04 -12.13
C GLU A 261 11.99 -23.55 -11.07
N SER A 262 11.65 -24.65 -10.53
CA SER A 262 12.30 -25.60 -9.63
C SER A 262 13.75 -25.36 -9.14
N ALA A 263 14.59 -24.65 -9.89
CA ALA A 263 15.97 -24.30 -9.50
C ALA A 263 16.04 -23.47 -8.20
N TYR A 264 14.94 -22.79 -7.85
CA TYR A 264 14.83 -21.91 -6.68
C TYR A 264 13.94 -22.50 -5.58
N PHE A 265 13.30 -23.64 -5.83
CA PHE A 265 12.53 -24.38 -4.85
C PHE A 265 13.36 -25.54 -4.32
N SER A 266 13.66 -25.55 -3.03
CA SER A 266 14.20 -26.73 -2.40
C SER A 266 13.10 -27.82 -2.37
N PRO A 267 13.42 -29.10 -2.67
CA PRO A 267 12.47 -30.21 -2.56
C PRO A 267 11.83 -30.23 -1.16
N GLY A 268 10.52 -30.30 -1.09
CA GLY A 268 9.76 -30.30 0.17
C GLY A 268 9.36 -28.92 0.71
N ASN A 269 9.80 -27.82 0.11
CA ASN A 269 9.38 -26.48 0.46
C ASN A 269 8.20 -26.04 -0.40
N SER A 270 7.08 -25.70 0.24
CA SER A 270 5.93 -25.08 -0.44
C SER A 270 5.99 -23.57 -0.35
N LEU A 271 5.55 -22.90 -1.42
CA LEU A 271 5.26 -21.47 -1.39
C LEU A 271 4.22 -21.15 -0.31
N CYS A 272 4.18 -19.91 0.16
CA CYS A 272 3.16 -19.45 1.12
C CYS A 272 1.74 -19.58 0.58
N GLY A 273 1.55 -19.51 -0.73
CA GLY A 273 0.24 -19.56 -1.38
C GLY A 273 -0.68 -18.43 -0.92
N CYS A 274 -0.13 -17.27 -0.59
CA CYS A 274 -0.91 -16.16 -0.06
C CYS A 274 -1.83 -15.56 -1.12
N THR A 275 -3.12 -15.43 -0.78
CA THR A 275 -4.13 -14.76 -1.60
C THR A 275 -4.66 -13.51 -0.88
N PRO A 276 -3.85 -12.44 -0.76
CA PRO A 276 -4.28 -11.23 -0.08
C PRO A 276 -5.37 -10.51 -0.88
N ARG A 277 -6.23 -9.81 -0.14
CA ARG A 277 -7.20 -8.90 -0.71
C ARG A 277 -6.64 -7.49 -0.74
N ILE A 278 -6.92 -6.77 -1.81
CA ILE A 278 -6.64 -5.35 -1.94
C ILE A 278 -7.94 -4.58 -2.10
N ALA A 279 -8.03 -3.41 -1.48
CA ALA A 279 -9.17 -2.55 -1.67
C ALA A 279 -9.13 -1.87 -3.05
N VAL A 280 -10.26 -1.94 -3.78
CA VAL A 280 -10.43 -1.32 -5.11
C VAL A 280 -11.43 -0.18 -5.11
N GLY A 281 -11.92 0.20 -3.94
CA GLY A 281 -12.84 1.31 -3.72
C GLY A 281 -12.75 1.80 -2.29
N ALA A 282 -13.56 2.80 -1.94
CA ALA A 282 -13.68 3.29 -0.57
C ALA A 282 -14.75 2.49 0.20
N ALA A 283 -14.55 2.37 1.51
CA ALA A 283 -15.57 1.89 2.42
C ALA A 283 -16.76 2.88 2.47
N ARG A 284 -17.91 2.40 2.95
CA ARG A 284 -19.07 3.27 3.23
C ARG A 284 -19.24 3.43 4.74
N ASN A 285 -19.77 4.58 5.15
CA ASN A 285 -19.95 4.90 6.57
C ASN A 285 -18.68 4.60 7.38
N TYR A 286 -17.55 5.14 6.94
CA TYR A 286 -16.21 4.88 7.53
C TYR A 286 -15.88 5.83 8.69
N PHE A 287 -16.84 6.58 9.20
CA PHE A 287 -16.77 7.36 10.44
C PHE A 287 -18.16 7.61 11.03
N GLY A 288 -18.18 7.88 12.31
CA GLY A 288 -19.37 8.25 13.08
C GLY A 288 -18.98 9.02 14.34
N ASP A 289 -19.90 9.16 15.26
CA ASP A 289 -19.58 9.74 16.56
C ASP A 289 -18.60 8.81 17.31
N ARG A 290 -17.47 9.37 17.75
CA ARG A 290 -16.44 8.68 18.53
C ARG A 290 -15.77 7.49 17.81
N TRP A 291 -15.81 7.43 16.48
CA TRP A 291 -15.06 6.43 15.73
C TRP A 291 -14.75 6.86 14.32
N VAL A 292 -13.63 6.37 13.79
CA VAL A 292 -13.15 6.64 12.42
C VAL A 292 -12.34 5.46 11.90
N ALA A 293 -12.53 5.09 10.63
CA ALA A 293 -11.68 4.14 9.93
C ALA A 293 -10.57 4.89 9.17
N VAL A 294 -9.39 4.25 9.04
CA VAL A 294 -8.22 4.78 8.33
C VAL A 294 -7.57 3.71 7.46
N GLY A 295 -6.74 4.13 6.50
CA GLY A 295 -6.09 3.21 5.55
C GLY A 295 -7.11 2.47 4.70
N ASP A 296 -6.80 1.21 4.37
CA ASP A 296 -7.67 0.36 3.53
C ASP A 296 -9.06 0.13 4.14
N ALA A 297 -9.20 0.29 5.45
CA ALA A 297 -10.52 0.26 6.10
C ALA A 297 -11.38 1.50 5.80
N ALA A 298 -10.82 2.57 5.21
CA ALA A 298 -11.55 3.77 4.81
C ALA A 298 -11.44 4.03 3.31
N ALA A 299 -10.27 4.42 2.84
CA ALA A 299 -10.00 4.71 1.44
C ALA A 299 -8.52 4.53 1.14
N THR A 300 -8.23 3.82 0.07
CA THR A 300 -6.86 3.60 -0.42
C THR A 300 -6.76 3.87 -1.90
N ARG A 301 -5.56 4.16 -2.36
CA ARG A 301 -5.28 4.34 -3.77
C ARG A 301 -5.39 3.00 -4.52
N LEU A 302 -5.97 3.03 -5.69
CA LEU A 302 -6.22 1.85 -6.52
C LEU A 302 -4.91 1.15 -6.88
N TYR A 303 -4.74 -0.10 -6.49
CA TYR A 303 -3.63 -1.01 -6.79
C TYR A 303 -2.23 -0.61 -6.29
N LYS A 304 -2.00 0.64 -5.93
CA LYS A 304 -0.68 1.19 -5.60
C LYS A 304 -0.72 2.05 -4.34
N ASP A 305 0.44 2.17 -3.69
CA ASP A 305 0.68 3.11 -2.58
C ASP A 305 -0.34 2.99 -1.43
N GLY A 306 -0.70 1.75 -1.06
CA GLY A 306 -1.58 1.49 0.09
C GLY A 306 -0.98 1.99 1.41
N VAL A 307 0.34 1.90 1.58
CA VAL A 307 1.03 2.39 2.78
C VAL A 307 1.01 3.92 2.84
N GLY A 308 1.21 4.62 1.71
CA GLY A 308 1.04 6.07 1.64
C GLY A 308 -0.40 6.49 1.92
N SER A 309 -1.39 5.74 1.40
CA SER A 309 -2.80 5.98 1.71
C SER A 309 -3.08 5.80 3.21
N ALA A 310 -2.48 4.80 3.86
CA ALA A 310 -2.56 4.60 5.29
C ALA A 310 -1.98 5.80 6.06
N PHE A 311 -0.83 6.33 5.64
CA PHE A 311 -0.22 7.52 6.23
C PHE A 311 -1.16 8.74 6.14
N PHE A 312 -1.58 9.12 4.93
CA PHE A 312 -2.32 10.37 4.72
C PHE A 312 -3.74 10.34 5.26
N THR A 313 -4.41 9.18 5.25
CA THR A 313 -5.73 9.05 5.87
C THR A 313 -5.64 9.09 7.39
N SER A 314 -4.62 8.45 7.99
CA SER A 314 -4.38 8.50 9.43
C SER A 314 -4.05 9.93 9.88
N GLN A 315 -3.16 10.63 9.18
CA GLN A 315 -2.84 12.02 9.43
C GLN A 315 -4.10 12.90 9.45
N ALA A 316 -4.92 12.82 8.38
CA ALA A 316 -6.12 13.64 8.25
C ALA A 316 -7.17 13.31 9.33
N ALA A 317 -7.34 12.03 9.67
CA ALA A 317 -8.28 11.61 10.71
C ALA A 317 -7.85 12.11 12.09
N MET A 318 -6.55 12.03 12.43
CA MET A 318 -6.03 12.48 13.71
C MET A 318 -6.00 14.02 13.81
N GLN A 319 -5.72 14.73 12.71
CA GLN A 319 -5.88 16.19 12.65
C GLN A 319 -7.33 16.60 12.92
N ALA A 320 -8.32 15.90 12.33
CA ALA A 320 -9.73 16.14 12.61
C ALA A 320 -10.05 15.89 14.08
N ALA A 321 -9.64 14.75 14.63
CA ALA A 321 -9.93 14.35 16.00
C ALA A 321 -9.36 15.32 17.06
N VAL A 322 -8.14 15.83 16.83
CA VAL A 322 -7.47 16.71 17.80
C VAL A 322 -7.89 18.19 17.64
N HIS A 323 -8.09 18.66 16.41
CA HIS A 323 -8.30 20.11 16.17
C HIS A 323 -9.75 20.51 15.95
N VAL A 324 -10.62 19.58 15.51
CA VAL A 324 -12.02 19.90 15.17
C VAL A 324 -12.98 19.18 16.11
N GLY A 325 -12.80 17.88 16.35
CA GLY A 325 -13.59 17.06 17.22
C GLY A 325 -13.73 15.61 16.74
N ILE A 326 -14.40 14.79 17.57
CA ILE A 326 -14.58 13.35 17.36
C ILE A 326 -16.03 12.96 17.04
N GLY A 327 -16.85 13.92 16.69
CA GLY A 327 -18.23 13.70 16.24
C GLY A 327 -18.29 13.41 14.74
N ARG A 328 -19.40 12.78 14.32
CA ARG A 328 -19.68 12.51 12.90
C ARG A 328 -19.57 13.73 12.03
N ARG A 329 -20.11 14.90 12.48
CA ARG A 329 -20.04 16.16 11.74
C ARG A 329 -18.61 16.68 11.61
N ASP A 330 -17.78 16.46 12.63
CA ASP A 330 -16.38 16.89 12.65
C ASP A 330 -15.57 16.10 11.63
N PHE A 331 -15.68 14.77 11.61
CA PHE A 331 -15.07 13.93 10.60
C PHE A 331 -15.62 14.21 9.19
N GLN A 332 -16.92 14.46 9.06
CA GLN A 332 -17.51 14.85 7.77
C GLN A 332 -16.89 16.13 7.21
N ARG A 333 -16.62 17.11 8.08
CA ARG A 333 -16.05 18.40 7.72
C ARG A 333 -14.56 18.33 7.41
N ALA A 334 -13.77 17.66 8.25
CA ALA A 334 -12.32 17.75 8.23
C ALA A 334 -11.62 16.51 7.63
N TYR A 335 -12.23 15.31 7.71
CA TYR A 335 -11.63 14.07 7.25
C TYR A 335 -12.17 13.55 5.91
N ALA A 336 -13.50 13.63 5.72
CA ALA A 336 -14.16 13.04 4.55
C ALA A 336 -13.63 13.59 3.20
N SER A 337 -13.16 14.83 3.16
CA SER A 337 -12.57 15.44 1.96
C SER A 337 -11.32 14.69 1.47
N THR A 338 -10.49 14.21 2.39
CA THR A 338 -9.29 13.41 2.07
C THR A 338 -9.67 12.08 1.45
N CYS A 339 -10.61 11.33 2.03
CA CYS A 339 -11.09 10.07 1.45
C CYS A 339 -11.78 10.27 0.10
N ARG A 340 -12.57 11.34 -0.07
CA ARG A 340 -13.19 11.68 -1.35
C ARG A 340 -12.18 12.01 -2.44
N ARG A 341 -11.07 12.70 -2.11
CA ARG A 341 -9.97 12.96 -3.06
C ARG A 341 -9.33 11.67 -3.54
N VAL A 342 -9.04 10.73 -2.64
CA VAL A 342 -8.52 9.40 -3.00
C VAL A 342 -9.50 8.66 -3.91
N ALA A 343 -10.79 8.64 -3.56
CA ALA A 343 -11.83 7.99 -4.36
C ALA A 343 -12.01 8.63 -5.75
N ALA A 344 -11.87 9.94 -5.85
CA ALA A 344 -11.93 10.68 -7.13
C ALA A 344 -10.71 10.38 -8.00
N ASP A 345 -9.51 10.36 -7.43
CA ASP A 345 -8.27 9.99 -8.13
C ASP A 345 -8.34 8.55 -8.66
N ASN A 346 -8.91 7.63 -7.91
CA ASN A 346 -9.12 6.24 -8.33
C ASN A 346 -10.00 6.08 -9.59
N ARG A 347 -10.87 7.06 -9.92
CA ARG A 347 -11.64 7.06 -11.17
C ARG A 347 -10.71 7.23 -12.38
N PHE A 348 -9.75 8.14 -12.26
CA PHE A 348 -8.70 8.34 -13.28
C PHE A 348 -7.78 7.12 -13.37
N GLY A 349 -7.45 6.49 -12.23
CA GLY A 349 -6.69 5.24 -12.21
C GLY A 349 -7.40 4.14 -13.02
N ARG A 350 -8.71 3.94 -12.82
CA ARG A 350 -9.48 2.97 -13.61
C ARG A 350 -9.46 3.27 -15.11
N LEU A 351 -9.53 4.55 -15.49
CA LEU A 351 -9.42 4.96 -16.91
C LEU A 351 -8.03 4.68 -17.46
N LEU A 352 -6.97 5.01 -16.74
CA LEU A 352 -5.58 4.74 -17.15
C LEU A 352 -5.33 3.24 -17.33
N PHE A 353 -5.75 2.39 -16.39
CA PHE A 353 -5.59 0.94 -16.53
C PHE A 353 -6.41 0.36 -17.67
N ARG A 354 -7.61 0.91 -17.96
CA ARG A 354 -8.40 0.54 -19.15
C ARG A 354 -7.69 0.94 -20.44
N LEU A 355 -7.18 2.16 -20.55
CA LEU A 355 -6.41 2.63 -21.70
C LEU A 355 -5.16 1.78 -21.91
N TRP A 356 -4.43 1.47 -20.83
CA TRP A 356 -3.28 0.59 -20.91
C TRP A 356 -3.65 -0.81 -21.40
N HIS A 357 -4.74 -1.38 -20.90
CA HIS A 357 -5.24 -2.68 -21.38
C HIS A 357 -5.63 -2.67 -22.86
N LEU A 358 -6.21 -1.57 -23.35
CA LEU A 358 -6.48 -1.40 -24.78
C LEU A 358 -5.19 -1.27 -25.60
N THR A 359 -4.19 -0.55 -25.07
CA THR A 359 -2.85 -0.47 -25.66
C THR A 359 -2.22 -1.85 -25.81
N LEU A 360 -2.25 -2.66 -24.78
CA LEU A 360 -1.71 -4.03 -24.79
C LEU A 360 -2.41 -4.95 -25.83
N LYS A 361 -3.69 -4.71 -26.15
CA LYS A 361 -4.45 -5.48 -27.14
C LYS A 361 -4.20 -5.02 -28.59
N ASN A 362 -3.66 -3.83 -28.79
CA ASN A 362 -3.43 -3.27 -30.11
C ASN A 362 -1.91 -3.27 -30.44
N PRO A 363 -1.44 -4.20 -31.32
CA PRO A 363 0.00 -4.32 -31.61
C PRO A 363 0.63 -3.04 -32.17
N ARG A 364 -0.12 -2.25 -32.98
CA ARG A 364 0.39 -0.96 -33.52
C ARG A 364 0.60 0.04 -32.40
N LEU A 365 -0.40 0.22 -31.54
CA LEU A 365 -0.33 1.16 -30.44
C LEU A 365 0.74 0.76 -29.40
N LEU A 366 0.83 -0.54 -29.09
CA LEU A 366 1.88 -1.06 -28.21
C LEU A 366 3.27 -0.83 -28.79
N GLY A 367 3.43 -1.07 -30.12
CA GLY A 367 4.66 -0.77 -30.83
C GLY A 367 5.03 0.71 -30.76
N ALA A 368 4.07 1.62 -30.99
CA ALA A 368 4.30 3.06 -30.90
C ALA A 368 4.73 3.47 -29.47
N TRP A 369 4.16 2.87 -28.43
CA TRP A 369 4.60 3.07 -27.04
C TRP A 369 6.04 2.60 -26.82
N LYS A 370 6.37 1.38 -27.27
CA LYS A 370 7.74 0.81 -27.14
C LYS A 370 8.78 1.70 -27.84
N ASP A 371 8.51 2.11 -29.07
CA ASP A 371 9.43 2.94 -29.86
C ASP A 371 9.56 4.37 -29.27
N THR A 372 8.47 4.89 -28.69
CA THR A 372 8.51 6.19 -28.02
C THR A 372 9.35 6.13 -26.75
N ILE A 373 9.20 5.12 -25.91
CA ILE A 373 9.99 4.98 -24.67
C ILE A 373 11.47 4.77 -25.00
N ARG A 374 11.78 3.98 -26.02
CA ARG A 374 13.19 3.83 -26.49
C ARG A 374 13.79 5.17 -26.91
N ARG A 375 13.06 5.99 -27.65
CA ARG A 375 13.53 7.34 -28.02
C ARG A 375 13.66 8.25 -26.80
N GLU A 376 12.69 8.19 -25.88
CA GLU A 376 12.72 8.97 -24.64
C GLU A 376 13.91 8.61 -23.74
N SER A 377 14.44 7.38 -23.79
CA SER A 377 15.60 6.97 -22.99
C SER A 377 16.86 7.79 -23.28
N HIS A 378 16.96 8.35 -24.50
CA HIS A 378 18.06 9.23 -24.93
C HIS A 378 17.81 10.72 -24.66
N LEU A 379 16.63 11.08 -24.15
CA LEU A 379 16.26 12.46 -23.83
C LEU A 379 16.54 12.79 -22.36
N PRO A 380 16.67 14.07 -22.01
CA PRO A 380 16.69 14.51 -20.62
C PRO A 380 15.40 14.06 -19.87
N PRO A 381 15.48 13.78 -18.55
CA PRO A 381 14.36 13.23 -17.78
C PRO A 381 13.05 13.99 -17.92
N GLU A 382 13.08 15.31 -17.99
CA GLU A 382 11.91 16.21 -18.12
C GLU A 382 11.16 16.05 -19.46
N HIS A 383 11.78 15.41 -20.44
CA HIS A 383 11.20 15.13 -21.76
C HIS A 383 10.68 13.69 -21.90
N ARG A 384 10.90 12.82 -20.91
CA ARG A 384 10.51 11.40 -20.90
C ARG A 384 9.05 11.22 -20.47
N VAL A 385 8.11 11.67 -21.27
CA VAL A 385 6.67 11.72 -20.90
C VAL A 385 6.07 10.34 -20.72
N HIS A 386 6.29 9.40 -21.67
CA HIS A 386 5.70 8.05 -21.62
C HIS A 386 6.39 7.18 -20.57
N ALA A 387 7.70 7.29 -20.43
CA ALA A 387 8.45 6.66 -19.35
C ALA A 387 7.93 7.12 -17.97
N ARG A 388 7.69 8.44 -17.79
CA ARG A 388 7.11 9.00 -16.55
C ARG A 388 5.70 8.48 -16.29
N ILE A 389 4.84 8.36 -17.31
CA ILE A 389 3.48 7.81 -17.17
C ILE A 389 3.56 6.37 -16.65
N LEU A 390 4.33 5.50 -17.30
CA LEU A 390 4.45 4.09 -16.86
C LEU A 390 5.13 3.97 -15.51
N TRP A 391 6.23 4.68 -15.26
CA TRP A 391 6.87 4.71 -13.96
C TRP A 391 5.87 5.02 -12.85
N SER A 392 5.14 6.11 -12.99
CA SER A 392 4.21 6.57 -11.96
C SER A 392 2.96 5.69 -11.84
N MET A 393 2.53 5.03 -12.91
CA MET A 393 1.50 3.98 -12.85
C MET A 393 1.99 2.76 -12.07
N PHE A 394 3.27 2.39 -12.17
CA PHE A 394 3.82 1.21 -11.51
C PHE A 394 4.23 1.49 -10.07
N SER A 395 4.83 2.63 -9.79
CA SER A 395 5.29 3.02 -8.45
C SER A 395 4.19 3.60 -7.57
N GLY A 396 3.18 4.23 -8.15
CA GLY A 396 2.19 5.00 -7.40
C GLY A 396 2.66 6.40 -6.99
N ASP A 397 3.69 6.93 -7.61
CA ASP A 397 4.39 8.16 -7.19
C ASP A 397 3.61 9.45 -7.47
N GLU A 398 2.82 9.46 -8.55
CA GLU A 398 2.03 10.63 -8.96
C GLU A 398 0.52 10.33 -8.93
N PRO A 399 -0.34 11.35 -8.71
CA PRO A 399 -1.79 11.19 -8.78
C PRO A 399 -2.24 10.66 -10.15
N TYR A 400 -3.19 9.74 -10.17
CA TYR A 400 -3.74 9.20 -11.43
C TYR A 400 -4.39 10.26 -12.30
N ARG A 401 -5.00 11.28 -11.69
CA ARG A 401 -5.57 12.42 -12.41
C ARG A 401 -4.53 13.13 -13.26
N ASP A 402 -3.36 13.40 -12.70
CA ASP A 402 -2.31 14.14 -13.38
C ASP A 402 -1.70 13.30 -14.50
N LEU A 403 -1.51 12.00 -14.25
CA LEU A 403 -1.07 11.04 -15.28
C LEU A 403 -2.08 10.89 -16.41
N PHE A 404 -3.37 10.89 -16.11
CA PHE A 404 -4.42 10.84 -17.13
C PHE A 404 -4.35 12.05 -18.06
N TRP A 405 -4.31 13.25 -17.51
CA TRP A 405 -4.20 14.46 -18.32
C TRP A 405 -2.87 14.54 -19.07
N LEU A 406 -1.78 14.05 -18.48
CA LEU A 406 -0.50 13.94 -19.18
C LEU A 406 -0.61 12.97 -20.37
N SER A 407 -1.26 11.80 -20.21
CA SER A 407 -1.40 10.79 -21.26
C SER A 407 -2.22 11.23 -22.46
N VAL A 408 -3.18 12.12 -22.27
CA VAL A 408 -4.02 12.70 -23.34
C VAL A 408 -3.52 14.07 -23.80
N SER A 409 -2.41 14.56 -23.28
CA SER A 409 -1.81 15.83 -23.70
C SER A 409 -1.33 15.79 -25.16
N TRP A 410 -1.37 16.93 -25.83
CA TRP A 410 -0.85 17.05 -27.19
C TRP A 410 0.60 16.57 -27.32
N LYS A 411 1.44 16.83 -26.32
CA LYS A 411 2.83 16.37 -26.25
C LYS A 411 2.92 14.85 -26.28
N ALA A 412 2.12 14.15 -25.47
CA ALA A 412 2.09 12.69 -25.42
C ALA A 412 1.56 12.09 -26.74
N VAL A 413 0.42 12.58 -27.22
CA VAL A 413 -0.20 12.09 -28.47
C VAL A 413 0.71 12.30 -29.67
N ARG A 414 1.35 13.46 -29.80
CA ARG A 414 2.30 13.76 -30.89
C ARG A 414 3.51 12.82 -30.85
N ALA A 415 4.04 12.51 -29.67
CA ALA A 415 5.19 11.62 -29.54
C ALA A 415 4.86 10.19 -29.99
N LEU A 416 3.65 9.69 -29.67
CA LEU A 416 3.17 8.38 -30.17
C LEU A 416 3.00 8.39 -31.71
N TRP A 417 2.47 9.45 -32.28
CA TRP A 417 2.30 9.57 -33.73
C TRP A 417 3.64 9.56 -34.49
N GLN A 418 4.66 10.15 -33.90
CA GLN A 418 6.02 10.10 -34.46
C GLN A 418 6.63 8.70 -34.34
N GLY A 419 6.22 7.90 -33.31
CA GLY A 419 6.60 6.51 -33.15
C GLY A 419 5.96 5.58 -34.18
N ASP A 420 4.73 5.84 -34.59
CA ASP A 420 4.02 5.05 -35.58
C ASP A 420 4.58 5.27 -37.01
N ARG A 421 5.07 6.45 -37.31
CA ARG A 421 5.62 6.81 -38.62
C ARG A 421 7.06 6.29 -38.88
N SER A 422 7.74 5.80 -37.88
CA SER A 422 9.10 5.23 -38.01
C SER A 422 9.09 3.73 -38.32
N ARG A 423 7.94 3.16 -38.60
CA ARG A 423 7.68 1.80 -39.07
C ARG A 423 7.24 1.81 -40.53
#